data_726b4b975869420def31c18b83024b36
#
_entry.id   726b4b975869420def31c18b83024b36
#
_cell.length_a   1.000
_cell.length_b   1.000
_cell.length_c   1.000
_cell.angle_alpha   90.00
_cell.angle_beta   90.00
_cell.angle_gamma   90.00
#
_symmetry.space_group_name_H-M   'P 1'
#
loop_
_entity.id
_entity.type
_entity.pdbx_description
1 polymer ?
#
loop_
_entity_poly.entity_id
_entity_poly.type
_entity_poly.pdbx_seq_one_letter_code
_entity_poly.pdbx_strand_id
1 'polypeptide(L)'
;MSLLILSEELYRKTQKRDDTVIVDTRPFSEFKKGHIPGALNVDLFQLHWFDTSKRGIKNFTRQTRMMLSTIGIKKETNVVFYDNVSGITAARGVWLLLYFSHERVCMLDGGFEKWRRDGYPVELKSNPLQYHKFRGKVDNSILATANEIERSLENKNLTIVDARSKEEYNGSDVRAVRRGHIPSAMNIDWQIDIENGNFKSKDKLSRIYSKIPRNNQVITYCQGGYRAANVFVALKMLGYKKVKMYIGSWGEWGNRPDLPVSE
;
A
#
# COMPACT_ATOMS: atom_id res chain seq x y z
N MET A 1 9.85 -0.67 13.98
CA MET A 1 9.06 -1.92 13.88
C MET A 1 9.19 -2.44 12.46
N SER A 2 9.20 -3.77 12.23
CA SER A 2 9.23 -4.35 10.88
C SER A 2 7.86 -4.15 10.23
N LEU A 3 7.85 -3.79 8.93
CA LEU A 3 6.61 -3.71 8.15
C LEU A 3 6.16 -5.07 7.60
N LEU A 4 6.97 -6.11 7.81
CA LEU A 4 6.64 -7.50 7.46
C LEU A 4 6.60 -8.37 8.70
N ILE A 5 5.71 -9.37 8.70
CA ILE A 5 5.62 -10.46 9.66
C ILE A 5 5.64 -11.80 8.93
N LEU A 6 6.32 -12.79 9.47
CA LEU A 6 6.36 -14.14 8.91
C LEU A 6 5.13 -14.97 9.34
N SER A 7 4.74 -15.98 8.54
CA SER A 7 3.62 -16.87 8.84
C SER A 7 3.74 -17.53 10.23
N GLU A 8 4.92 -18.00 10.58
CA GLU A 8 5.17 -18.62 11.89
C GLU A 8 4.97 -17.63 13.05
N GLU A 9 5.45 -16.38 12.90
CA GLU A 9 5.28 -15.36 13.93
C GLU A 9 3.80 -14.97 14.09
N LEU A 10 3.08 -14.81 12.98
CA LEU A 10 1.65 -14.52 13.00
C LEU A 10 0.88 -15.68 13.64
N TYR A 11 1.20 -16.94 13.29
CA TYR A 11 0.56 -18.10 13.89
C TYR A 11 0.75 -18.14 15.42
N ARG A 12 1.97 -17.88 15.90
CA ARG A 12 2.22 -17.79 17.36
C ARG A 12 1.37 -16.70 18.05
N LYS A 13 1.13 -15.55 17.38
CA LYS A 13 0.25 -14.48 17.88
C LYS A 13 -1.21 -14.95 17.99
N THR A 14 -1.73 -15.66 16.98
CA THR A 14 -3.09 -16.19 17.01
C THR A 14 -3.31 -17.17 18.16
N GLN A 15 -2.30 -17.98 18.49
CA GLN A 15 -2.37 -18.95 19.61
C GLN A 15 -2.39 -18.26 20.98
N LYS A 16 -1.72 -17.11 21.12
CA LYS A 16 -1.62 -16.38 22.40
C LYS A 16 -2.81 -15.44 22.65
N ARG A 17 -3.77 -15.32 21.73
CA ARG A 17 -4.86 -14.35 21.76
C ARG A 17 -4.35 -12.91 22.02
N ASP A 18 -3.20 -12.59 21.41
CA ASP A 18 -2.61 -11.26 21.44
C ASP A 18 -3.61 -10.24 20.83
N ASP A 19 -3.58 -8.98 21.28
CA ASP A 19 -4.42 -7.90 20.73
C ASP A 19 -3.97 -7.57 19.29
N THR A 20 -4.23 -8.52 18.38
CA THR A 20 -3.87 -8.45 16.97
C THR A 20 -5.15 -8.59 16.13
N VAL A 21 -5.42 -7.58 15.34
CA VAL A 21 -6.45 -7.61 14.27
C VAL A 21 -5.79 -8.05 12.98
N ILE A 22 -6.29 -9.15 12.42
CA ILE A 22 -5.85 -9.69 11.13
C ILE A 22 -6.86 -9.27 10.08
N VAL A 23 -6.41 -8.67 8.99
CA VAL A 23 -7.27 -8.13 7.93
C VAL A 23 -6.91 -8.78 6.59
N ASP A 24 -7.85 -9.52 6.06
CA ASP A 24 -7.82 -10.05 4.70
C ASP A 24 -8.28 -8.97 3.72
N THR A 25 -7.39 -8.56 2.82
CA THR A 25 -7.68 -7.51 1.85
C THR A 25 -8.10 -8.04 0.48
N ARG A 26 -8.27 -9.35 0.36
CA ARG A 26 -8.74 -10.00 -0.87
C ARG A 26 -10.24 -9.75 -1.10
N PRO A 27 -10.73 -9.95 -2.34
CA PRO A 27 -12.16 -9.96 -2.62
C PRO A 27 -12.90 -10.95 -1.71
N PHE A 28 -14.11 -10.59 -1.29
CA PHE A 28 -14.93 -11.45 -0.42
C PHE A 28 -15.15 -12.86 -1.02
N SER A 29 -15.21 -12.97 -2.33
CA SER A 29 -15.32 -14.26 -3.04
C SER A 29 -14.15 -15.20 -2.79
N GLU A 30 -12.95 -14.69 -2.50
CA GLU A 30 -11.77 -15.47 -2.11
C GLU A 30 -11.73 -15.72 -0.61
N PHE A 31 -12.03 -14.70 0.20
CA PHE A 31 -12.11 -14.82 1.66
C PHE A 31 -13.02 -15.97 2.10
N LYS A 32 -14.23 -16.07 1.53
CA LYS A 32 -15.18 -17.13 1.85
C LYS A 32 -14.74 -18.56 1.49
N LYS A 33 -13.73 -18.71 0.61
CA LYS A 33 -13.13 -20.01 0.24
C LYS A 33 -12.07 -20.46 1.25
N GLY A 34 -11.69 -19.59 2.16
CA GLY A 34 -10.72 -19.83 3.22
C GLY A 34 -9.87 -18.61 3.52
N HIS A 35 -9.63 -18.39 4.80
CA HIS A 35 -8.86 -17.26 5.32
C HIS A 35 -8.12 -17.65 6.60
N ILE A 36 -7.22 -16.79 7.05
CA ILE A 36 -6.50 -16.98 8.32
C ILE A 36 -7.49 -16.90 9.48
N PRO A 37 -7.47 -17.84 10.45
CA PRO A 37 -8.40 -17.85 11.57
C PRO A 37 -8.44 -16.50 12.31
N GLY A 38 -9.66 -16.02 12.55
CA GLY A 38 -9.92 -14.73 13.20
C GLY A 38 -9.80 -13.52 12.28
N ALA A 39 -9.46 -13.68 11.00
CA ALA A 39 -9.34 -12.57 10.07
C ALA A 39 -10.69 -11.90 9.77
N LEU A 40 -10.67 -10.58 9.65
CA LEU A 40 -11.75 -9.74 9.12
C LEU A 40 -11.50 -9.48 7.64
N ASN A 41 -12.55 -9.41 6.82
CA ASN A 41 -12.39 -9.09 5.40
C ASN A 41 -12.69 -7.62 5.12
N VAL A 42 -11.76 -6.97 4.42
CA VAL A 42 -11.92 -5.61 3.89
C VAL A 42 -11.36 -5.56 2.49
N ASP A 43 -12.22 -5.63 1.48
CA ASP A 43 -11.81 -5.44 0.09
C ASP A 43 -11.37 -4.00 -0.14
N LEU A 44 -10.06 -3.76 -0.08
CA LEU A 44 -9.49 -2.43 -0.22
C LEU A 44 -9.58 -1.88 -1.65
N PHE A 45 -9.80 -2.71 -2.69
CA PHE A 45 -10.02 -2.22 -4.06
C PHE A 45 -11.26 -1.34 -4.17
N GLN A 46 -12.20 -1.43 -3.24
CA GLN A 46 -13.37 -0.55 -3.18
C GLN A 46 -13.01 0.90 -2.77
N LEU A 47 -11.78 1.15 -2.31
CA LEU A 47 -11.31 2.46 -1.83
C LEU A 47 -10.39 3.17 -2.84
N HIS A 48 -10.75 3.15 -4.13
CA HIS A 48 -10.07 3.97 -5.13
C HIS A 48 -10.28 5.46 -4.87
N TRP A 49 -9.23 6.27 -5.10
CA TRP A 49 -9.29 7.70 -4.88
C TRP A 49 -8.48 8.45 -5.93
N PHE A 50 -9.15 9.31 -6.72
CA PHE A 50 -8.56 10.05 -7.83
C PHE A 50 -8.68 11.57 -7.70
N ASP A 51 -8.97 12.09 -6.49
CA ASP A 51 -9.04 13.51 -6.19
C ASP A 51 -8.14 13.86 -5.01
N THR A 52 -6.99 14.47 -5.28
CA THR A 52 -6.05 14.92 -4.26
C THR A 52 -6.15 16.43 -3.98
N SER A 53 -7.25 17.08 -4.39
CA SER A 53 -7.59 18.43 -3.90
C SER A 53 -7.80 18.45 -2.38
N LYS A 54 -7.78 19.62 -1.77
CA LYS A 54 -8.05 19.78 -0.33
C LYS A 54 -9.37 19.12 0.09
N ARG A 55 -10.43 19.24 -0.75
CA ARG A 55 -11.74 18.62 -0.54
C ARG A 55 -11.65 17.09 -0.69
N GLY A 56 -10.96 16.64 -1.73
CA GLY A 56 -10.75 15.21 -2.00
C GLY A 56 -10.04 14.52 -0.84
N ILE A 57 -8.91 15.06 -0.37
CA ILE A 57 -8.16 14.51 0.78
C ILE A 57 -9.01 14.50 2.06
N LYS A 58 -9.80 15.54 2.32
CA LYS A 58 -10.72 15.57 3.47
C LYS A 58 -11.74 14.41 3.40
N ASN A 59 -12.32 14.17 2.23
CA ASN A 59 -13.28 13.10 2.02
C ASN A 59 -12.62 11.72 2.11
N PHE A 60 -11.46 11.52 1.48
CA PHE A 60 -10.64 10.32 1.62
C PHE A 60 -10.36 9.98 3.09
N THR A 61 -9.87 10.96 3.84
CA THR A 61 -9.57 10.80 5.27
C THR A 61 -10.80 10.39 6.06
N ARG A 62 -11.96 10.99 5.79
CA ARG A 62 -13.22 10.65 6.46
C ARG A 62 -13.67 9.23 6.15
N GLN A 63 -13.70 8.85 4.86
CA GLN A 63 -14.14 7.49 4.45
C GLN A 63 -13.21 6.41 4.98
N THR A 64 -11.90 6.61 4.87
CA THR A 64 -10.91 5.67 5.41
C THR A 64 -11.05 5.52 6.92
N ARG A 65 -11.25 6.62 7.66
CA ARG A 65 -11.48 6.58 9.11
C ARG A 65 -12.75 5.81 9.48
N MET A 66 -13.83 5.96 8.70
CA MET A 66 -15.07 5.19 8.89
C MET A 66 -14.82 3.70 8.69
N MET A 67 -14.16 3.32 7.61
CA MET A 67 -13.80 1.93 7.31
C MET A 67 -12.91 1.34 8.44
N LEU A 68 -11.86 2.04 8.86
CA LEU A 68 -11.00 1.58 9.97
C LEU A 68 -11.77 1.44 11.29
N SER A 69 -12.85 2.21 11.49
CA SER A 69 -13.70 2.08 12.66
C SER A 69 -14.53 0.76 12.65
N THR A 70 -14.89 0.24 11.48
CA THR A 70 -15.68 -1.01 11.38
C THR A 70 -14.88 -2.25 11.74
N ILE A 71 -13.55 -2.21 11.64
CA ILE A 71 -12.67 -3.33 11.96
C ILE A 71 -12.06 -3.24 13.37
N GLY A 72 -12.54 -2.33 14.19
CA GLY A 72 -12.29 -2.31 15.63
C GLY A 72 -10.88 -1.90 16.08
N ILE A 73 -10.12 -1.19 15.24
CA ILE A 73 -8.74 -0.81 15.57
C ILE A 73 -8.72 0.24 16.68
N LYS A 74 -8.03 -0.09 17.78
CA LYS A 74 -7.68 0.80 18.90
C LYS A 74 -6.24 1.29 18.74
N LYS A 75 -5.82 2.23 19.59
CA LYS A 75 -4.47 2.81 19.55
C LYS A 75 -3.37 1.74 19.76
N GLU A 76 -3.62 0.77 20.63
CA GLU A 76 -2.66 -0.26 21.03
C GLU A 76 -2.72 -1.52 20.15
N THR A 77 -3.75 -1.68 19.32
CA THR A 77 -3.98 -2.86 18.50
C THR A 77 -2.84 -3.07 17.50
N ASN A 78 -2.29 -4.27 17.47
CA ASN A 78 -1.42 -4.69 16.37
C ASN A 78 -2.28 -5.06 15.16
N VAL A 79 -1.95 -4.58 13.97
CA VAL A 79 -2.72 -4.88 12.77
C VAL A 79 -1.84 -5.56 11.73
N VAL A 80 -2.32 -6.69 11.22
CA VAL A 80 -1.66 -7.44 10.16
C VAL A 80 -2.57 -7.50 8.95
N PHE A 81 -2.16 -6.86 7.87
CA PHE A 81 -2.83 -6.99 6.58
C PHE A 81 -2.25 -8.16 5.78
N TYR A 82 -3.07 -8.84 5.01
CA TYR A 82 -2.60 -9.80 4.02
C TYR A 82 -3.50 -9.81 2.77
N ASP A 83 -2.91 -10.22 1.67
CA ASP A 83 -3.59 -10.65 0.45
C ASP A 83 -3.05 -12.03 0.01
N ASN A 84 -3.09 -12.38 -1.26
CA ASN A 84 -2.64 -13.72 -1.68
C ASN A 84 -1.13 -13.92 -1.54
N VAL A 85 -0.35 -12.85 -1.77
CA VAL A 85 1.12 -12.84 -1.71
C VAL A 85 1.60 -11.65 -0.87
N SER A 86 2.84 -11.22 -0.96
CA SER A 86 3.28 -9.91 -0.44
C SER A 86 2.83 -8.80 -1.40
N GLY A 87 1.52 -8.63 -1.53
CA GLY A 87 0.92 -7.90 -2.63
C GLY A 87 0.53 -6.46 -2.34
N ILE A 88 -0.24 -5.93 -3.26
CA ILE A 88 -0.51 -4.49 -3.37
C ILE A 88 -1.64 -4.01 -2.45
N THR A 89 -2.61 -4.88 -2.13
CA THR A 89 -3.74 -4.50 -1.27
C THR A 89 -3.35 -4.56 0.20
N ALA A 90 -2.56 -5.54 0.62
CA ALA A 90 -1.98 -5.60 1.96
C ALA A 90 -1.04 -4.40 2.22
N ALA A 91 -0.16 -4.08 1.26
CA ALA A 91 0.69 -2.90 1.33
C ALA A 91 -0.12 -1.59 1.41
N ARG A 92 -1.25 -1.52 0.70
CA ARG A 92 -2.18 -0.37 0.80
C ARG A 92 -2.74 -0.25 2.20
N GLY A 93 -3.13 -1.36 2.85
CA GLY A 93 -3.57 -1.39 4.24
C GLY A 93 -2.52 -0.86 5.21
N VAL A 94 -1.27 -1.28 5.04
CA VAL A 94 -0.13 -0.75 5.83
C VAL A 94 0.00 0.76 5.65
N TRP A 95 0.01 1.25 4.40
CA TRP A 95 0.11 2.68 4.14
C TRP A 95 -1.05 3.47 4.76
N LEU A 96 -2.29 2.97 4.69
CA LEU A 96 -3.46 3.62 5.28
C LEU A 96 -3.31 3.82 6.79
N LEU A 97 -2.81 2.82 7.53
CA LEU A 97 -2.60 2.96 8.97
C LEU A 97 -1.43 3.89 9.30
N LEU A 98 -0.34 3.82 8.55
CA LEU A 98 0.76 4.78 8.69
C LEU A 98 0.31 6.22 8.40
N TYR A 99 -0.58 6.42 7.42
CA TYR A 99 -1.20 7.73 7.15
C TYR A 99 -1.98 8.29 8.36
N PHE A 100 -2.47 7.43 9.22
CA PHE A 100 -3.09 7.81 10.49
C PHE A 100 -2.16 7.70 11.69
N SER A 101 -0.85 7.70 11.49
CA SER A 101 0.17 7.59 12.54
C SER A 101 -0.02 6.36 13.45
N HIS A 102 -0.60 5.28 12.90
CA HIS A 102 -0.73 4.01 13.60
C HIS A 102 0.44 3.10 13.19
N GLU A 103 1.49 3.09 14.01
CA GLU A 103 2.76 2.41 13.70
C GLU A 103 2.74 0.90 13.99
N ARG A 104 1.73 0.42 14.73
CA ARG A 104 1.57 -1.01 15.06
C ARG A 104 0.91 -1.75 13.89
N VAL A 105 1.54 -1.69 12.74
CA VAL A 105 1.03 -2.27 11.49
C VAL A 105 2.14 -2.96 10.72
N CYS A 106 1.79 -4.10 10.14
CA CYS A 106 2.64 -4.81 9.17
C CYS A 106 1.76 -5.58 8.17
N MET A 107 2.39 -6.19 7.18
CA MET A 107 1.75 -7.14 6.29
C MET A 107 2.41 -8.51 6.38
N LEU A 108 1.63 -9.57 6.11
CA LEU A 108 2.10 -10.94 6.10
C LEU A 108 2.97 -11.18 4.86
N ASP A 109 4.25 -11.50 5.08
CA ASP A 109 5.16 -11.82 3.99
C ASP A 109 4.83 -13.18 3.37
N GLY A 110 4.60 -13.19 2.06
CA GLY A 110 4.13 -14.35 1.31
C GLY A 110 2.60 -14.53 1.29
N GLY A 111 1.86 -13.71 2.08
CA GLY A 111 0.41 -13.68 2.10
C GLY A 111 -0.27 -15.02 2.41
N PHE A 112 -1.53 -15.15 1.97
CA PHE A 112 -2.34 -16.34 2.23
C PHE A 112 -1.84 -17.61 1.52
N GLU A 113 -1.23 -17.46 0.37
CA GLU A 113 -0.66 -18.61 -0.34
C GLU A 113 0.48 -19.25 0.44
N LYS A 114 1.37 -18.45 1.00
CA LYS A 114 2.45 -18.95 1.86
C LYS A 114 1.90 -19.54 3.15
N TRP A 115 0.94 -18.89 3.81
CA TRP A 115 0.27 -19.41 5.00
C TRP A 115 -0.27 -20.81 4.79
N ARG A 116 -0.97 -21.04 3.67
CA ARG A 116 -1.49 -22.37 3.29
C ARG A 116 -0.39 -23.38 2.98
N ARG A 117 0.61 -22.95 2.21
CA ARG A 117 1.75 -23.82 1.83
C ARG A 117 2.55 -24.28 3.04
N ASP A 118 2.67 -23.42 4.06
CA ASP A 118 3.35 -23.73 5.32
C ASP A 118 2.48 -24.63 6.24
N GLY A 119 1.24 -24.99 5.84
CA GLY A 119 0.37 -25.93 6.56
C GLY A 119 -0.38 -25.33 7.74
N TYR A 120 -0.47 -23.99 7.84
CA TYR A 120 -1.20 -23.34 8.92
C TYR A 120 -2.73 -23.43 8.76
N PRO A 121 -3.50 -23.37 9.87
CA PRO A 121 -4.94 -23.53 9.86
C PRO A 121 -5.65 -22.49 8.98
N VAL A 122 -6.77 -22.94 8.37
CA VAL A 122 -7.66 -22.10 7.55
C VAL A 122 -9.06 -22.15 8.14
N GLU A 123 -9.71 -20.99 8.19
CA GLU A 123 -11.10 -20.82 8.65
C GLU A 123 -12.01 -20.51 7.44
N LEU A 124 -13.26 -20.99 7.50
CA LEU A 124 -14.31 -20.71 6.50
C LEU A 124 -15.39 -19.80 7.04
N LYS A 125 -15.54 -19.74 8.38
CA LYS A 125 -16.60 -18.98 9.05
C LYS A 125 -16.17 -17.52 9.18
N SER A 126 -16.98 -16.60 8.66
CA SER A 126 -16.74 -15.16 8.81
C SER A 126 -16.77 -14.70 10.26
N ASN A 127 -15.84 -13.86 10.63
CA ASN A 127 -15.74 -13.26 11.94
C ASN A 127 -16.58 -11.97 12.02
N PRO A 128 -17.24 -11.69 13.16
CA PRO A 128 -18.06 -10.49 13.31
C PRO A 128 -17.17 -9.25 13.36
N LEU A 129 -17.57 -8.20 12.64
CA LEU A 129 -16.95 -6.89 12.76
C LEU A 129 -17.24 -6.29 14.13
N GLN A 130 -16.22 -5.67 14.74
CA GLN A 130 -16.33 -5.01 16.03
C GLN A 130 -16.09 -3.51 15.85
N TYR A 131 -17.16 -2.72 15.93
CA TYR A 131 -17.02 -1.28 15.79
C TYR A 131 -16.23 -0.66 16.96
N HIS A 132 -15.19 0.10 16.61
CA HIS A 132 -14.51 1.01 17.54
C HIS A 132 -14.19 2.30 16.82
N LYS A 133 -14.57 3.46 17.38
CA LYS A 133 -14.31 4.77 16.75
C LYS A 133 -12.80 4.99 16.61
N PHE A 134 -12.29 4.85 15.39
CA PHE A 134 -10.88 5.04 15.09
C PHE A 134 -10.46 6.51 15.19
N ARG A 135 -9.40 6.80 15.94
CA ARG A 135 -8.95 8.17 16.29
C ARG A 135 -7.50 8.47 15.86
N GLY A 136 -6.95 7.73 14.88
CA GLY A 136 -5.59 7.97 14.38
C GLY A 136 -5.39 9.42 13.91
N LYS A 137 -4.22 9.98 14.16
CA LYS A 137 -3.83 11.33 13.72
C LYS A 137 -3.29 11.27 12.29
N VAL A 138 -3.77 12.15 11.41
CA VAL A 138 -3.29 12.21 10.02
C VAL A 138 -1.84 12.66 9.96
N ASP A 139 -1.03 11.90 9.24
CA ASP A 139 0.35 12.25 8.86
C ASP A 139 0.42 12.60 7.36
N ASN A 140 0.42 13.88 7.06
CA ASN A 140 0.55 14.36 5.69
C ASN A 140 1.98 14.24 5.14
N SER A 141 2.96 13.88 5.95
CA SER A 141 4.35 13.75 5.50
C SER A 141 4.56 12.56 4.56
N ILE A 142 3.64 11.59 4.55
CA ILE A 142 3.69 10.41 3.68
C ILE A 142 2.66 10.43 2.53
N LEU A 143 1.89 11.52 2.41
CA LEU A 143 0.93 11.74 1.33
C LEU A 143 1.48 12.78 0.34
N ALA A 144 1.40 12.50 -0.95
CA ALA A 144 1.62 13.48 -2.01
C ALA A 144 0.33 13.79 -2.75
N THR A 145 0.21 15.02 -3.25
CA THR A 145 -0.91 15.51 -4.07
C THR A 145 -0.43 15.87 -5.47
N ALA A 146 -1.34 15.91 -6.45
CA ALA A 146 -1.03 16.33 -7.80
C ALA A 146 -0.35 17.71 -7.83
N ASN A 147 -0.90 18.69 -7.11
CA ASN A 147 -0.37 20.05 -7.06
C ASN A 147 1.03 20.13 -6.39
N GLU A 148 1.30 19.25 -5.40
CA GLU A 148 2.64 19.17 -4.81
C GLU A 148 3.66 18.64 -5.82
N ILE A 149 3.31 17.58 -6.54
CA ILE A 149 4.19 16.99 -7.56
C ILE A 149 4.47 18.00 -8.66
N GLU A 150 3.43 18.62 -9.23
CA GLU A 150 3.55 19.63 -10.29
C GLU A 150 4.54 20.73 -9.94
N ARG A 151 4.40 21.32 -8.75
CA ARG A 151 5.30 22.40 -8.27
C ARG A 151 6.73 21.94 -8.00
N SER A 152 6.94 20.65 -7.89
CA SER A 152 8.24 20.05 -7.52
C SER A 152 8.94 19.36 -8.68
N LEU A 153 8.40 19.39 -9.92
CA LEU A 153 8.98 18.69 -11.07
C LEU A 153 10.42 19.06 -11.38
N GLU A 154 10.80 20.32 -11.14
CA GLU A 154 12.17 20.84 -11.36
C GLU A 154 13.12 20.62 -10.17
N ASN A 155 12.62 20.06 -9.06
CA ASN A 155 13.40 19.84 -7.84
C ASN A 155 14.33 18.64 -8.01
N LYS A 156 15.64 18.88 -8.13
CA LYS A 156 16.68 17.85 -8.26
C LYS A 156 16.78 16.89 -7.06
N ASN A 157 16.20 17.26 -5.91
CA ASN A 157 16.15 16.41 -4.71
C ASN A 157 14.84 15.60 -4.61
N LEU A 158 14.00 15.62 -5.67
CA LEU A 158 12.83 14.78 -5.80
C LEU A 158 13.13 13.61 -6.74
N THR A 159 12.70 12.42 -6.35
CA THR A 159 12.64 11.23 -7.20
C THR A 159 11.19 10.75 -7.28
N ILE A 160 10.63 10.66 -8.47
CA ILE A 160 9.30 10.13 -8.70
C ILE A 160 9.45 8.71 -9.23
N VAL A 161 8.74 7.75 -8.61
CA VAL A 161 8.77 6.33 -9.00
C VAL A 161 7.40 5.92 -9.51
N ASP A 162 7.34 5.52 -10.78
CA ASP A 162 6.18 4.89 -11.39
C ASP A 162 6.23 3.38 -11.17
N ALA A 163 5.30 2.87 -10.36
CA ALA A 163 5.20 1.45 -10.03
C ALA A 163 4.33 0.64 -11.02
N ARG A 164 3.98 1.21 -12.17
CA ARG A 164 3.24 0.55 -13.25
C ARG A 164 4.16 -0.31 -14.11
N SER A 165 3.55 -1.10 -15.00
CA SER A 165 4.30 -1.83 -16.01
C SER A 165 5.02 -0.87 -16.97
N LYS A 166 6.00 -1.43 -17.70
CA LYS A 166 6.73 -0.66 -18.72
C LYS A 166 5.82 -0.18 -19.85
N GLU A 167 4.81 -0.98 -20.20
CA GLU A 167 3.82 -0.70 -21.24
C GLU A 167 2.90 0.47 -20.84
N GLU A 168 2.48 0.52 -19.58
CA GLU A 168 1.72 1.66 -19.04
C GLU A 168 2.59 2.92 -18.97
N TYR A 169 3.87 2.79 -18.58
CA TYR A 169 4.80 3.89 -18.44
C TYR A 169 5.13 4.56 -19.79
N ASN A 170 5.43 3.76 -20.81
CA ASN A 170 5.75 4.27 -22.18
C ASN A 170 4.50 4.57 -23.02
N GLY A 171 3.30 4.38 -22.48
CA GLY A 171 2.04 4.71 -23.15
C GLY A 171 1.53 3.71 -24.17
N SER A 172 2.10 2.50 -24.25
CA SER A 172 1.56 1.43 -25.12
C SER A 172 0.35 0.71 -24.51
N ASP A 173 0.21 0.70 -23.16
CA ASP A 173 -1.03 0.33 -22.47
C ASP A 173 -1.68 1.59 -21.87
N VAL A 174 -2.83 2.02 -22.44
CA VAL A 174 -3.49 3.30 -22.09
C VAL A 174 -4.63 3.05 -21.11
N ARG A 175 -4.51 3.58 -19.89
CA ARG A 175 -5.48 3.40 -18.80
C ARG A 175 -6.04 4.72 -18.23
N ALA A 176 -5.88 5.83 -18.95
CA ALA A 176 -6.44 7.14 -18.67
C ALA A 176 -6.73 7.86 -19.99
N VAL A 177 -7.24 9.09 -19.96
CA VAL A 177 -7.46 9.89 -21.18
C VAL A 177 -6.14 10.14 -21.93
N ARG A 178 -5.05 10.34 -21.19
CA ARG A 178 -3.71 10.52 -21.77
C ARG A 178 -2.84 9.31 -21.47
N ARG A 179 -1.91 9.02 -22.38
CA ARG A 179 -0.86 7.99 -22.25
C ARG A 179 0.42 8.58 -21.65
N GLY A 180 1.38 7.74 -21.33
CA GLY A 180 2.70 8.14 -20.83
C GLY A 180 2.80 8.16 -19.31
N HIS A 181 3.61 9.07 -18.76
CA HIS A 181 3.97 9.11 -17.34
C HIS A 181 4.16 10.54 -16.82
N ILE A 182 4.28 10.72 -15.51
CA ILE A 182 4.63 12.00 -14.88
C ILE A 182 6.06 12.37 -15.31
N PRO A 183 6.32 13.61 -15.77
CA PRO A 183 7.67 14.02 -16.19
C PRO A 183 8.73 13.71 -15.14
N SER A 184 9.92 13.30 -15.58
CA SER A 184 11.06 12.89 -14.76
C SER A 184 10.85 11.64 -13.88
N ALA A 185 9.70 10.97 -13.95
CA ALA A 185 9.50 9.73 -13.22
C ALA A 185 10.39 8.61 -13.78
N MET A 186 10.92 7.78 -12.87
CA MET A 186 11.58 6.53 -13.24
C MET A 186 10.60 5.36 -13.10
N ASN A 187 10.61 4.44 -14.04
CA ASN A 187 9.79 3.24 -13.96
C ASN A 187 10.47 2.14 -13.14
N ILE A 188 9.81 1.69 -12.11
CA ILE A 188 10.18 0.52 -11.30
C ILE A 188 8.91 -0.26 -11.04
N ASP A 189 8.62 -1.24 -11.88
CA ASP A 189 7.43 -2.09 -11.72
C ASP A 189 7.45 -2.78 -10.35
N TRP A 190 6.36 -2.67 -9.59
CA TRP A 190 6.25 -3.27 -8.27
C TRP A 190 6.51 -4.78 -8.23
N GLN A 191 6.26 -5.48 -9.33
CA GLN A 191 6.46 -6.93 -9.40
C GLN A 191 7.92 -7.34 -9.22
N ILE A 192 8.86 -6.46 -9.56
CA ILE A 192 10.28 -6.75 -9.36
C ILE A 192 10.70 -6.79 -7.90
N ASP A 193 9.88 -6.31 -6.97
CA ASP A 193 10.10 -6.39 -5.54
C ASP A 193 9.79 -7.78 -4.97
N ILE A 194 9.03 -8.58 -5.72
CA ILE A 194 8.47 -9.85 -5.27
C ILE A 194 9.24 -11.04 -5.89
N GLU A 195 9.47 -12.06 -5.09
CA GLU A 195 10.06 -13.33 -5.50
C GLU A 195 9.34 -14.49 -4.79
N ASN A 196 8.78 -15.42 -5.56
CA ASN A 196 8.00 -16.56 -5.01
C ASN A 196 6.89 -16.13 -4.03
N GLY A 197 6.23 -14.99 -4.31
CA GLY A 197 5.16 -14.44 -3.50
C GLY A 197 5.60 -13.63 -2.28
N ASN A 198 6.88 -13.62 -1.93
CA ASN A 198 7.46 -12.87 -0.82
C ASN A 198 8.16 -11.60 -1.30
N PHE A 199 8.36 -10.62 -0.44
CA PHE A 199 9.32 -9.56 -0.73
C PHE A 199 10.72 -10.15 -0.91
N LYS A 200 11.48 -9.62 -1.86
CA LYS A 200 12.90 -9.91 -2.00
C LYS A 200 13.68 -9.49 -0.75
N SER A 201 14.82 -10.13 -0.54
CA SER A 201 15.73 -9.74 0.55
C SER A 201 16.13 -8.26 0.45
N LYS A 202 16.49 -7.64 1.59
CA LYS A 202 16.93 -6.24 1.62
C LYS A 202 18.10 -5.97 0.66
N ASP A 203 19.01 -6.94 0.47
CA ASP A 203 20.14 -6.80 -0.44
C ASP A 203 19.66 -6.75 -1.90
N LYS A 204 18.72 -7.61 -2.30
CA LYS A 204 18.13 -7.60 -3.65
C LYS A 204 17.35 -6.30 -3.88
N LEU A 205 16.53 -5.89 -2.92
CA LEU A 205 15.80 -4.61 -2.99
C LEU A 205 16.77 -3.42 -3.07
N SER A 206 17.85 -3.40 -2.29
CA SER A 206 18.84 -2.32 -2.34
C SER A 206 19.48 -2.16 -3.71
N ARG A 207 19.67 -3.25 -4.46
CA ARG A 207 20.18 -3.21 -5.84
C ARG A 207 19.14 -2.61 -6.79
N ILE A 208 17.86 -3.00 -6.65
CA ILE A 208 16.75 -2.46 -7.46
C ILE A 208 16.66 -0.94 -7.31
N TYR A 209 16.72 -0.46 -6.06
CA TYR A 209 16.56 0.96 -5.74
C TYR A 209 17.88 1.74 -5.66
N SER A 210 19.00 1.16 -6.11
CA SER A 210 20.35 1.74 -5.99
C SER A 210 20.52 3.12 -6.67
N LYS A 211 19.74 3.37 -7.72
CA LYS A 211 19.76 4.67 -8.44
C LYS A 211 19.00 5.78 -7.71
N ILE A 212 18.27 5.50 -6.65
CA ILE A 212 17.52 6.50 -5.87
C ILE A 212 18.42 7.04 -4.74
N PRO A 213 18.79 8.33 -4.75
CA PRO A 213 19.59 8.91 -3.68
C PRO A 213 18.86 8.84 -2.33
N ARG A 214 19.56 8.39 -1.28
CA ARG A 214 18.98 8.18 0.05
C ARG A 214 18.40 9.44 0.70
N ASN A 215 18.94 10.60 0.36
CA ASN A 215 18.54 11.89 0.93
C ASN A 215 17.39 12.55 0.16
N ASN A 216 17.06 12.07 -1.04
CA ASN A 216 15.97 12.61 -1.83
C ASN A 216 14.62 12.34 -1.17
N GLN A 217 13.67 13.23 -1.44
CA GLN A 217 12.26 12.92 -1.27
C GLN A 217 11.88 11.94 -2.39
N VAL A 218 11.21 10.85 -2.04
CA VAL A 218 10.70 9.89 -3.02
C VAL A 218 9.18 9.95 -3.03
N ILE A 219 8.58 10.07 -4.21
CA ILE A 219 7.13 9.97 -4.39
C ILE A 219 6.84 8.74 -5.24
N THR A 220 6.05 7.81 -4.71
CA THR A 220 5.60 6.64 -5.46
C THR A 220 4.19 6.85 -6.01
N TYR A 221 3.94 6.43 -7.25
CA TYR A 221 2.62 6.41 -7.84
C TYR A 221 2.43 5.18 -8.74
N CYS A 222 1.18 4.89 -9.13
CA CYS A 222 0.85 3.86 -10.11
C CYS A 222 -0.41 4.24 -10.90
N GLN A 223 -1.38 3.36 -11.08
CA GLN A 223 -2.69 3.70 -11.66
C GLN A 223 -3.65 4.29 -10.61
N GLY A 224 -3.73 3.72 -9.40
CA GLY A 224 -4.67 4.11 -8.34
C GLY A 224 -4.13 3.93 -6.92
N GLY A 225 -2.79 3.97 -6.72
CA GLY A 225 -2.15 3.98 -5.41
C GLY A 225 -1.93 2.62 -4.74
N TYR A 226 -2.24 1.49 -5.39
CA TYR A 226 -2.04 0.16 -4.79
C TYR A 226 -0.64 -0.39 -5.03
N ARG A 227 -0.21 -0.49 -6.29
CA ARG A 227 1.16 -0.89 -6.66
C ARG A 227 2.20 0.07 -6.06
N ALA A 228 1.86 1.36 -6.03
CA ALA A 228 2.68 2.38 -5.37
C ALA A 228 2.86 2.15 -3.86
N ALA A 229 1.84 1.58 -3.19
CA ALA A 229 1.95 1.24 -1.77
C ALA A 229 2.94 0.09 -1.53
N ASN A 230 3.05 -0.88 -2.44
CA ASN A 230 4.04 -1.95 -2.37
C ASN A 230 5.46 -1.38 -2.46
N VAL A 231 5.74 -0.54 -3.48
CA VAL A 231 7.02 0.18 -3.62
C VAL A 231 7.31 1.09 -2.42
N PHE A 232 6.28 1.76 -1.87
CA PHE A 232 6.42 2.54 -0.62
C PHE A 232 6.91 1.66 0.53
N VAL A 233 6.32 0.49 0.73
CA VAL A 233 6.74 -0.47 1.78
C VAL A 233 8.17 -0.93 1.54
N ALA A 234 8.56 -1.30 0.31
CA ALA A 234 9.92 -1.69 -0.04
C ALA A 234 10.94 -0.60 0.31
N LEU A 235 10.67 0.66 -0.06
CA LEU A 235 11.52 1.80 0.26
C LEU A 235 11.63 2.05 1.78
N LYS A 236 10.52 1.93 2.52
CA LYS A 236 10.53 2.05 3.99
C LYS A 236 11.33 0.93 4.64
N MET A 237 11.25 -0.32 4.14
CA MET A 237 12.07 -1.45 4.61
C MET A 237 13.57 -1.22 4.38
N LEU A 238 13.91 -0.52 3.30
CA LEU A 238 15.28 -0.11 2.99
C LEU A 238 15.75 1.10 3.81
N GLY A 239 14.89 1.71 4.63
CA GLY A 239 15.24 2.83 5.50
C GLY A 239 15.17 4.21 4.84
N TYR A 240 14.52 4.35 3.69
CA TYR A 240 14.24 5.67 3.13
C TYR A 240 13.30 6.45 4.06
N LYS A 241 13.75 7.62 4.52
CA LYS A 241 13.01 8.41 5.51
C LYS A 241 11.91 9.26 4.87
N LYS A 242 12.18 9.87 3.72
CA LYS A 242 11.32 10.84 3.04
C LYS A 242 10.57 10.17 1.88
N VAL A 243 9.63 9.26 2.18
CA VAL A 243 8.82 8.57 1.16
C VAL A 243 7.39 9.00 1.29
N LYS A 244 6.81 9.47 0.20
CA LYS A 244 5.39 9.81 0.06
C LYS A 244 4.74 8.91 -0.99
N MET A 245 3.44 8.72 -0.88
CA MET A 245 2.65 8.07 -1.91
C MET A 245 1.61 9.03 -2.47
N TYR A 246 1.55 9.13 -3.79
CA TYR A 246 0.53 9.88 -4.51
C TYR A 246 -0.68 8.96 -4.75
N ILE A 247 -1.74 9.16 -3.92
CA ILE A 247 -2.92 8.27 -3.96
C ILE A 247 -3.76 8.43 -5.22
N GLY A 248 -3.82 9.64 -5.80
CA GLY A 248 -4.52 9.92 -7.06
C GLY A 248 -3.89 9.22 -8.24
N SER A 249 -2.56 9.10 -8.22
CA SER A 249 -1.79 8.35 -9.22
C SER A 249 -2.09 8.76 -10.66
N TRP A 250 -1.85 7.88 -11.62
CA TRP A 250 -2.14 8.14 -13.04
C TRP A 250 -3.65 8.31 -13.31
N GLY A 251 -4.49 7.67 -12.50
CA GLY A 251 -5.94 7.85 -12.57
C GLY A 251 -6.42 9.28 -12.33
N GLU A 252 -5.68 10.08 -11.55
CA GLU A 252 -5.89 11.53 -11.44
C GLU A 252 -5.05 12.27 -12.48
N TRP A 253 -3.73 12.04 -12.54
CA TRP A 253 -2.79 12.80 -13.35
C TRP A 253 -3.08 12.70 -14.85
N GLY A 254 -3.24 11.49 -15.37
CA GLY A 254 -3.50 11.21 -16.79
C GLY A 254 -4.87 11.71 -17.28
N ASN A 255 -5.80 12.01 -16.38
CA ASN A 255 -7.12 12.56 -16.68
C ASN A 255 -7.23 14.09 -16.47
N ARG A 256 -6.16 14.75 -16.01
CA ARG A 256 -6.12 16.21 -15.81
C ARG A 256 -5.35 16.88 -16.95
N PRO A 257 -6.05 17.62 -17.84
CA PRO A 257 -5.43 18.24 -19.04
C PRO A 257 -4.43 19.36 -18.69
N ASP A 258 -4.55 19.95 -17.50
CA ASP A 258 -3.70 21.00 -16.97
C ASP A 258 -2.33 20.51 -16.47
N LEU A 259 -2.13 19.21 -16.27
CA LEU A 259 -0.88 18.66 -15.78
C LEU A 259 0.04 18.18 -16.93
N PRO A 260 1.37 18.36 -16.83
CA PRO A 260 2.30 17.94 -17.88
C PRO A 260 2.44 16.40 -17.92
N VAL A 261 2.72 15.86 -19.12
CA VAL A 261 2.94 14.43 -19.37
C VAL A 261 4.19 14.24 -20.22
N SER A 262 4.94 13.17 -19.95
CA SER A 262 6.00 12.64 -20.82
C SER A 262 5.58 11.30 -21.42
N GLU A 263 6.08 11.02 -22.63
CA GLU A 263 5.89 9.74 -23.35
C GLU A 263 7.21 9.01 -23.56
#